data_0d1600401f6234df17b4d5ecc89722dc
#
_entry.id   0d1600401f6234df17b4d5ecc89722dc
#
_cell.length_a   1.000
_cell.length_b   1.000
_cell.length_c   1.000
_cell.angle_alpha   90.00
_cell.angle_beta   90.00
_cell.angle_gamma   90.00
#
_symmetry.space_group_name_H-M   'P 1'
#
loop_
_entity.id
_entity.type
_entity.pdbx_description
1 polymer ?
#
loop_
_entity_poly.entity_id
_entity_poly.type
_entity_poly.pdbx_seq_one_letter_code
_entity_poly.pdbx_strand_id
1 'polypeptide(L)'
;MSESAVPILPSRDLRETLEFYERLGFENRGAPPEEWNYLILGRGEIWLHFIAMPEIDPLTTIASCFLFVEDADSLYEEWASVVEPDAATGSRIVPTETTDYGMREFAVVDRSGNLVRVGSPVT
;
A
#
# COMPACT_ATOMS: atom_id res chain seq x y z
N MET A 1 18.50 -10.56 -15.66
CA MET A 1 17.17 -10.29 -15.07
C MET A 1 17.19 -10.73 -13.61
N SER A 2 16.76 -9.88 -12.72
CA SER A 2 16.69 -10.22 -11.30
C SER A 2 15.37 -10.93 -10.97
N GLU A 3 15.38 -11.66 -9.90
CA GLU A 3 14.18 -12.29 -9.37
C GLU A 3 13.51 -11.32 -8.40
N SER A 4 12.20 -11.38 -8.31
CA SER A 4 11.45 -10.56 -7.39
C SER A 4 10.17 -11.27 -6.96
N ALA A 5 9.57 -10.77 -5.90
CA ALA A 5 8.27 -11.24 -5.43
C ALA A 5 7.32 -10.05 -5.41
N VAL A 6 6.06 -10.30 -5.69
CA VAL A 6 5.05 -9.24 -5.71
C VAL A 6 3.91 -9.64 -4.77
N PRO A 7 3.55 -8.77 -3.81
CA PRO A 7 2.40 -9.07 -2.98
C PRO A 7 1.10 -8.98 -3.78
N ILE A 8 0.18 -9.88 -3.49
CA ILE A 8 -1.16 -9.86 -4.07
C ILE A 8 -2.13 -9.63 -2.91
N LEU A 9 -2.74 -8.47 -2.90
CA LEU A 9 -3.58 -8.03 -1.80
C LEU A 9 -5.05 -7.99 -2.21
N PRO A 10 -5.97 -8.18 -1.26
CA PRO A 10 -7.40 -8.07 -1.59
C PRO A 10 -7.83 -6.62 -1.74
N SER A 11 -8.81 -6.38 -2.61
CA SER A 11 -9.42 -5.08 -2.80
C SER A 11 -10.92 -5.21 -2.78
N ARG A 12 -11.59 -4.44 -1.93
CA ARG A 12 -13.06 -4.44 -1.90
C ARG A 12 -13.66 -3.75 -3.12
N ASP A 13 -12.88 -2.87 -3.75
CA ASP A 13 -13.29 -2.07 -4.90
C ASP A 13 -12.03 -1.65 -5.64
N LEU A 14 -11.75 -2.29 -6.79
CA LEU A 14 -10.50 -2.06 -7.51
C LEU A 14 -10.35 -0.62 -7.99
N ARG A 15 -11.43 0.06 -8.34
CA ARG A 15 -11.37 1.46 -8.77
C ARG A 15 -11.00 2.37 -7.59
N GLU A 16 -11.57 2.13 -6.43
CA GLU A 16 -11.23 2.83 -5.21
C GLU A 16 -9.75 2.62 -4.86
N THR A 17 -9.28 1.39 -4.96
CA THR A 17 -7.88 1.05 -4.68
C THR A 17 -6.95 1.76 -5.64
N LEU A 18 -7.26 1.76 -6.94
CA LEU A 18 -6.45 2.47 -7.93
C LEU A 18 -6.34 3.95 -7.58
N GLU A 19 -7.44 4.60 -7.27
CA GLU A 19 -7.46 6.04 -6.94
C GLU A 19 -6.67 6.33 -5.67
N PHE A 20 -6.77 5.44 -4.67
CA PHE A 20 -6.02 5.60 -3.42
C PHE A 20 -4.51 5.58 -3.69
N TYR A 21 -4.04 4.58 -4.41
CA TYR A 21 -2.60 4.43 -4.66
C TYR A 21 -2.07 5.42 -5.70
N GLU A 22 -2.91 5.90 -6.62
CA GLU A 22 -2.48 6.96 -7.53
C GLU A 22 -2.07 8.23 -6.77
N ARG A 23 -2.75 8.53 -5.68
CA ARG A 23 -2.36 9.66 -4.82
C ARG A 23 -1.00 9.45 -4.16
N LEU A 24 -0.59 8.21 -3.98
CA LEU A 24 0.71 7.85 -3.41
C LEU A 24 1.80 7.76 -4.48
N GLY A 25 1.48 8.07 -5.73
CA GLY A 25 2.45 8.06 -6.82
C GLY A 25 2.55 6.74 -7.57
N PHE A 26 1.65 5.80 -7.31
CA PHE A 26 1.59 4.57 -8.11
C PHE A 26 0.86 4.81 -9.42
N GLU A 27 1.15 3.99 -10.41
CA GLU A 27 0.47 4.03 -11.70
C GLU A 27 -0.08 2.64 -12.03
N ASN A 28 -1.15 2.61 -12.80
CA ASN A 28 -1.70 1.36 -13.30
C ASN A 28 -0.84 0.86 -14.46
N ARG A 29 -0.23 -0.30 -14.27
CA ARG A 29 0.64 -0.93 -15.27
C ARG A 29 -0.01 -2.13 -15.94
N GLY A 30 -1.30 -2.36 -15.68
CA GLY A 30 -2.08 -3.40 -16.31
C GLY A 30 -3.26 -2.83 -17.06
N ALA A 31 -4.30 -3.66 -17.27
CA ALA A 31 -5.53 -3.22 -17.89
C ALA A 31 -6.38 -2.40 -16.91
N PRO A 32 -7.41 -1.69 -17.41
CA PRO A 32 -8.37 -1.05 -16.51
C PRO A 32 -8.96 -2.09 -15.55
N PRO A 33 -9.16 -1.75 -14.27
CA PRO A 33 -9.60 -2.71 -13.26
C PRO A 33 -10.88 -3.45 -13.61
N GLU A 34 -11.82 -2.77 -14.26
CA GLU A 34 -13.11 -3.34 -14.65
C GLU A 34 -12.99 -4.40 -15.75
N GLU A 35 -11.90 -4.34 -16.51
CA GLU A 35 -11.69 -5.25 -17.64
C GLU A 35 -11.10 -6.58 -17.18
N TRP A 36 -10.11 -6.54 -16.27
CA TRP A 36 -9.42 -7.75 -15.82
C TRP A 36 -9.92 -8.28 -14.50
N ASN A 37 -10.68 -7.49 -13.74
CA ASN A 37 -11.03 -7.80 -12.35
C ASN A 37 -9.77 -8.05 -11.51
N TYR A 38 -8.69 -7.38 -11.87
CA TYR A 38 -7.36 -7.51 -11.28
C TYR A 38 -6.61 -6.20 -11.52
N LEU A 39 -5.79 -5.80 -10.56
CA LEU A 39 -5.10 -4.53 -10.64
C LEU A 39 -3.59 -4.73 -10.46
N ILE A 40 -2.82 -4.14 -11.35
CA ILE A 40 -1.35 -4.19 -11.32
C ILE A 40 -0.84 -2.76 -11.18
N LEU A 41 -0.28 -2.44 -10.03
CA LEU A 41 0.23 -1.11 -9.75
C LEU A 41 1.74 -1.12 -9.58
N GLY A 42 2.37 -0.02 -9.98
CA GLY A 42 3.80 0.13 -9.78
C GLY A 42 4.20 1.56 -9.48
N ARG A 43 5.25 1.71 -8.68
CA ARG A 43 5.89 2.98 -8.37
C ARG A 43 7.39 2.70 -8.34
N GLY A 44 8.11 3.16 -9.36
CA GLY A 44 9.51 2.77 -9.52
C GLY A 44 9.63 1.27 -9.63
N GLU A 45 10.42 0.66 -8.75
CA GLU A 45 10.60 -0.80 -8.73
C GLU A 45 9.64 -1.52 -7.80
N ILE A 46 8.74 -0.80 -7.14
CA ILE A 46 7.73 -1.38 -6.26
C ILE A 46 6.53 -1.79 -7.10
N TRP A 47 6.10 -3.05 -6.95
CA TRP A 47 4.92 -3.59 -7.60
C TRP A 47 3.94 -4.08 -6.55
N LEU A 48 2.66 -3.74 -6.73
CA LEU A 48 1.56 -4.24 -5.90
C LEU A 48 0.46 -4.75 -6.82
N HIS A 49 0.01 -5.97 -6.57
CA HIS A 49 -1.14 -6.53 -7.30
C HIS A 49 -2.33 -6.61 -6.35
N PHE A 50 -3.52 -6.50 -6.92
CA PHE A 50 -4.75 -6.59 -6.14
C PHE A 50 -5.75 -7.49 -6.84
N ILE A 51 -6.44 -8.34 -6.07
CA ILE A 51 -7.55 -9.14 -6.57
C ILE A 51 -8.86 -8.59 -6.01
N ALA A 52 -9.92 -8.70 -6.79
CA ALA A 52 -11.23 -8.24 -6.35
C ALA A 52 -11.78 -9.17 -5.27
N MET A 53 -12.05 -8.61 -4.09
CA MET A 53 -12.69 -9.31 -2.99
C MET A 53 -13.72 -8.39 -2.34
N PRO A 54 -14.87 -8.16 -3.02
CA PRO A 54 -15.83 -7.15 -2.57
C PRO A 54 -16.42 -7.40 -1.19
N GLU A 55 -16.34 -8.64 -0.69
CA GLU A 55 -16.88 -8.99 0.63
C GLU A 55 -15.88 -8.83 1.78
N ILE A 56 -14.64 -8.39 1.48
CA ILE A 56 -13.64 -8.25 2.54
C ILE A 56 -14.07 -7.16 3.52
N ASP A 57 -13.88 -7.43 4.80
CA ASP A 57 -14.12 -6.45 5.86
C ASP A 57 -12.80 -5.74 6.16
N PRO A 58 -12.67 -4.44 5.83
CA PRO A 58 -11.43 -3.71 6.07
C PRO A 58 -11.03 -3.65 7.54
N LEU A 59 -11.98 -3.79 8.45
CA LEU A 59 -11.70 -3.68 9.89
C LEU A 59 -11.20 -4.97 10.51
N THR A 60 -11.34 -6.11 9.84
CA THR A 60 -10.97 -7.41 10.40
C THR A 60 -9.94 -8.16 9.56
N THR A 61 -9.66 -7.72 8.33
CA THR A 61 -8.66 -8.38 7.50
C THR A 61 -7.26 -8.26 8.10
N ILE A 62 -6.44 -9.29 7.85
CA ILE A 62 -5.05 -9.30 8.30
C ILE A 62 -4.07 -9.19 7.13
N ALA A 63 -4.57 -8.85 5.94
CA ALA A 63 -3.72 -8.74 4.76
C ALA A 63 -2.67 -7.64 4.94
N SER A 64 -1.42 -7.96 4.64
CA SER A 64 -0.33 -7.00 4.82
C SER A 64 0.85 -7.32 3.89
N CYS A 65 1.71 -6.33 3.72
CA CYS A 65 2.98 -6.51 3.03
C CYS A 65 4.00 -5.55 3.63
N PHE A 66 5.27 -5.73 3.26
CA PHE A 66 6.35 -4.86 3.70
C PHE A 66 7.12 -4.38 2.46
N LEU A 67 7.29 -3.07 2.37
CA LEU A 67 8.06 -2.44 1.30
C LEU A 67 9.37 -1.91 1.86
N PHE A 68 10.48 -2.33 1.25
CA PHE A 68 11.79 -1.75 1.57
C PHE A 68 12.03 -0.58 0.63
N VAL A 69 12.31 0.59 1.19
CA VAL A 69 12.57 1.83 0.44
C VAL A 69 13.90 2.43 0.88
N GLU A 70 14.40 3.40 0.12
CA GLU A 70 15.67 4.03 0.46
C GLU A 70 15.56 5.00 1.63
N ASP A 71 14.45 5.73 1.73
CA ASP A 71 14.24 6.76 2.75
C ASP A 71 12.78 6.79 3.19
N ALA A 72 12.48 6.05 4.26
CA ALA A 72 11.12 5.96 4.77
C ALA A 72 10.60 7.31 5.30
N ASP A 73 11.46 8.11 5.91
CA ASP A 73 11.04 9.41 6.45
C ASP A 73 10.56 10.35 5.35
N SER A 74 11.30 10.43 4.25
CA SER A 74 10.94 11.25 3.10
C SER A 74 9.62 10.81 2.48
N LEU A 75 9.46 9.50 2.32
CA LEU A 75 8.24 8.94 1.74
C LEU A 75 7.04 9.14 2.65
N TYR A 76 7.25 9.02 3.97
CA TYR A 76 6.18 9.31 4.94
C TYR A 76 5.67 10.74 4.78
N GLU A 77 6.59 11.72 4.69
CA GLU A 77 6.19 13.12 4.55
C GLU A 77 5.36 13.34 3.28
N GLU A 78 5.76 12.71 2.18
CA GLU A 78 5.02 12.80 0.93
C GLU A 78 3.62 12.19 1.06
N TRP A 79 3.52 10.99 1.61
CA TRP A 79 2.25 10.28 1.71
C TRP A 79 1.33 10.84 2.79
N ALA A 80 1.87 11.34 3.89
CA ALA A 80 1.08 11.92 4.97
C ALA A 80 0.27 13.14 4.51
N SER A 81 0.75 13.82 3.48
CA SER A 81 0.04 15.00 2.96
C SER A 81 -1.21 14.64 2.15
N VAL A 82 -1.37 13.38 1.75
CA VAL A 82 -2.47 12.96 0.87
C VAL A 82 -3.38 11.87 1.44
N VAL A 83 -2.95 11.18 2.49
CA VAL A 83 -3.78 10.13 3.12
C VAL A 83 -4.61 10.75 4.23
N GLU A 84 -5.93 10.65 4.10
CA GLU A 84 -6.87 11.15 5.11
C GLU A 84 -7.45 9.98 5.91
N PRO A 85 -7.55 10.10 7.24
CA PRO A 85 -8.14 9.04 8.05
C PRO A 85 -9.61 8.81 7.69
N ASP A 86 -10.01 7.55 7.69
CA ASP A 86 -11.39 7.16 7.45
C ASP A 86 -11.78 6.10 8.47
N ALA A 87 -12.58 6.50 9.45
CA ALA A 87 -12.98 5.61 10.54
C ALA A 87 -13.80 4.42 10.06
N ALA A 88 -14.57 4.59 8.99
CA ALA A 88 -15.42 3.51 8.47
C ALA A 88 -14.61 2.31 7.97
N THR A 89 -13.44 2.55 7.41
CA THR A 89 -12.57 1.49 6.87
C THR A 89 -11.31 1.26 7.70
N GLY A 90 -10.99 2.19 8.60
CA GLY A 90 -9.72 2.17 9.33
C GLY A 90 -8.54 2.68 8.49
N SER A 91 -8.80 3.20 7.30
CA SER A 91 -7.75 3.74 6.42
C SER A 91 -7.08 4.92 7.09
N ARG A 92 -5.74 4.94 7.06
CA ARG A 92 -4.96 5.98 7.72
C ARG A 92 -3.48 5.80 7.38
N ILE A 93 -2.67 6.76 7.81
CA ILE A 93 -1.22 6.62 7.80
C ILE A 93 -0.73 6.61 9.26
N VAL A 94 0.20 5.71 9.54
CA VAL A 94 0.81 5.57 10.87
C VAL A 94 2.18 6.22 10.84
N PRO A 95 2.48 7.14 11.78
CA PRO A 95 3.74 7.88 11.75
C PRO A 95 4.99 7.02 11.83
N THR A 96 6.07 7.54 11.28
CA THR A 96 7.37 6.86 11.29
C THR A 96 7.91 6.73 12.71
N GLU A 97 8.48 5.57 13.00
CA GLU A 97 9.16 5.32 14.27
C GLU A 97 10.43 4.49 14.02
N THR A 98 11.35 4.54 14.96
CA THR A 98 12.53 3.67 14.92
C THR A 98 12.17 2.37 15.62
N THR A 99 12.38 1.26 14.92
CA THR A 99 12.07 -0.06 15.47
C THR A 99 13.28 -0.59 16.23
N ASP A 100 13.04 -1.59 17.09
CA ASP A 100 14.11 -2.24 17.84
C ASP A 100 14.97 -3.19 16.98
N TYR A 101 14.54 -3.45 15.74
CA TYR A 101 15.32 -4.23 14.78
C TYR A 101 16.05 -3.35 13.74
N GLY A 102 16.20 -2.06 14.03
CA GLY A 102 17.08 -1.18 13.25
C GLY A 102 16.47 -0.57 12.00
N MET A 103 15.14 -0.37 11.97
CA MET A 103 14.45 0.23 10.83
C MET A 103 13.77 1.55 11.21
N ARG A 104 13.71 2.47 10.26
CA ARG A 104 12.75 3.58 10.30
C ARG A 104 11.54 3.10 9.54
N GLU A 105 10.41 3.00 10.19
CA GLU A 105 9.24 2.34 9.62
C GLU A 105 7.97 3.13 9.86
N PHE A 106 7.13 3.23 8.82
CA PHE A 106 5.77 3.75 8.94
C PHE A 106 4.83 2.76 8.26
N ALA A 107 3.54 3.05 8.28
CA ALA A 107 2.56 2.19 7.62
C ALA A 107 1.41 3.00 7.05
N VAL A 108 0.83 2.46 5.98
CA VAL A 108 -0.42 2.96 5.41
C VAL A 108 -1.43 1.84 5.47
N VAL A 109 -2.64 2.14 5.90
CA VAL A 109 -3.76 1.22 5.81
C VAL A 109 -4.69 1.75 4.72
N ASP A 110 -4.90 0.98 3.66
CA ASP A 110 -5.77 1.41 2.57
C ASP A 110 -7.25 1.17 2.90
N ARG A 111 -8.14 1.48 1.98
CA ARG A 111 -9.59 1.39 2.22
C ARG A 111 -10.13 -0.03 2.20
N SER A 112 -9.31 -0.99 1.83
CA SER A 112 -9.64 -2.42 1.93
C SER A 112 -9.06 -3.05 3.19
N GLY A 113 -8.37 -2.26 4.01
CA GLY A 113 -7.78 -2.74 5.26
C GLY A 113 -6.40 -3.33 5.11
N ASN A 114 -5.79 -3.23 3.94
CA ASN A 114 -4.43 -3.74 3.75
C ASN A 114 -3.44 -2.89 4.53
N LEU A 115 -2.63 -3.54 5.36
CA LEU A 115 -1.55 -2.89 6.10
C LEU A 115 -0.29 -2.93 5.25
N VAL A 116 0.08 -1.79 4.69
CA VAL A 116 1.31 -1.67 3.90
C VAL A 116 2.37 -1.04 4.79
N ARG A 117 3.29 -1.87 5.26
CA ARG A 117 4.42 -1.42 6.08
C ARG A 117 5.54 -0.98 5.18
N VAL A 118 6.20 0.11 5.53
CA VAL A 118 7.25 0.72 4.70
C VAL A 118 8.43 1.06 5.58
N GLY A 119 9.61 0.59 5.21
CA GLY A 119 10.78 0.82 6.03
C GLY A 119 12.09 0.98 5.27
N SER A 120 13.02 1.65 5.91
CA SER A 120 14.40 1.77 5.47
C SER A 120 15.33 1.54 6.66
N PRO A 121 16.53 0.99 6.42
CA PRO A 121 17.47 0.78 7.54
C PRO A 121 17.88 2.09 8.18
N VAL A 122 18.08 2.05 9.51
CA VAL A 122 18.68 3.15 10.24
C VAL A 122 20.18 3.12 9.99
N THR A 123 20.74 4.26 9.57
CA THR A 123 22.18 4.34 9.29
C THR A 123 22.93 5.08 10.36
#